data_8f3ed608d09b8145792381b25a1393f5
#
_entry.id   8f3ed608d09b8145792381b25a1393f5
#
_cell.length_a   1.000
_cell.length_b   1.000
_cell.length_c   1.000
_cell.angle_alpha   90.00
_cell.angle_beta   90.00
_cell.angle_gamma   90.00
#
_symmetry.space_group_name_H-M   'P 1'
#
loop_
_entity.id
_entity.type
_entity.pdbx_description
1 polymer ?
#
loop_
_entity_poly.entity_id
_entity_poly.type
_entity_poly.pdbx_seq_one_letter_code
_entity_poly.pdbx_strand_id
1 'polypeptide(L)'
;MEKIKWCLNTMPKSDKEKSIEILSEKEVVKARNFHKSFPQYEETPLVSLEKLSEELGVAGIYIKDESYRFGLNAFKVLGGSYAMAKYLAERLGKDISELPYEKLVSEEVRNELGDITFYTATDGNHGRGIAWTANKLRQKSVVYMPKGSALVRLNNILAEEGANASITELNYDDAVRLAAK
;
A
#
# COMPACT_ATOMS: atom_id res chain seq x y z
N MET A 1 -6.81 -33.97 15.37
CA MET A 1 -7.12 -32.70 14.72
C MET A 1 -8.39 -32.13 15.31
N GLU A 2 -8.35 -30.93 15.88
CA GLU A 2 -9.57 -30.24 16.26
C GLU A 2 -10.37 -29.88 15.01
N LYS A 3 -11.66 -30.19 15.01
CA LYS A 3 -12.56 -29.85 13.90
C LYS A 3 -12.69 -28.32 13.82
N ILE A 4 -12.49 -27.74 12.64
CA ILE A 4 -12.77 -26.33 12.39
C ILE A 4 -14.23 -26.04 12.77
N LYS A 5 -14.42 -25.11 13.70
CA LYS A 5 -15.75 -24.64 14.11
C LYS A 5 -16.12 -23.46 13.22
N TRP A 6 -17.34 -23.48 12.70
CA TRP A 6 -17.88 -22.38 11.92
C TRP A 6 -19.31 -22.06 12.40
N CYS A 7 -19.73 -20.85 12.19
CA CYS A 7 -21.11 -20.43 12.39
C CYS A 7 -21.56 -19.56 11.22
N LEU A 8 -22.85 -19.65 10.88
CA LEU A 8 -23.47 -18.78 9.91
C LEU A 8 -23.70 -17.41 10.56
N ASN A 9 -23.37 -16.33 9.85
CA ASN A 9 -23.76 -14.99 10.29
C ASN A 9 -25.28 -14.82 10.08
N THR A 10 -26.04 -14.78 11.17
CA THR A 10 -27.51 -14.62 11.17
C THR A 10 -27.92 -13.18 11.48
N MET A 11 -26.98 -12.24 11.57
CA MET A 11 -27.33 -10.84 11.81
C MET A 11 -28.17 -10.29 10.65
N PRO A 12 -29.25 -9.55 10.94
CA PRO A 12 -30.03 -8.92 9.89
C PRO A 12 -29.17 -7.97 9.08
N LYS A 13 -29.43 -7.89 7.77
CA LYS A 13 -28.82 -6.86 6.94
C LYS A 13 -29.19 -5.48 7.49
N SER A 14 -28.24 -4.56 7.53
CA SER A 14 -28.51 -3.18 7.91
C SER A 14 -29.47 -2.56 6.90
N ASP A 15 -30.57 -1.94 7.37
CA ASP A 15 -31.48 -1.17 6.52
C ASP A 15 -30.85 0.11 5.98
N LYS A 16 -29.68 0.49 6.51
CA LYS A 16 -28.86 1.56 5.97
C LYS A 16 -27.90 0.96 4.95
N GLU A 17 -28.24 1.01 3.69
CA GLU A 17 -27.29 0.81 2.61
C GLU A 17 -26.16 1.83 2.76
N LYS A 18 -25.09 1.42 3.43
CA LYS A 18 -23.83 2.18 3.33
C LYS A 18 -23.33 1.96 1.91
N SER A 19 -23.29 3.03 1.16
CA SER A 19 -22.68 2.99 -0.16
C SER A 19 -21.28 2.40 -0.05
N ILE A 20 -21.05 1.29 -0.71
CA ILE A 20 -19.71 0.71 -0.91
C ILE A 20 -19.11 1.17 -2.24
N GLU A 21 -19.55 2.32 -2.72
CA GLU A 21 -19.13 2.89 -4.01
C GLU A 21 -17.61 2.98 -4.15
N ILE A 22 -16.90 3.22 -3.04
CA ILE A 22 -15.44 3.20 -2.99
C ILE A 22 -14.84 1.84 -3.40
N LEU A 23 -15.62 0.77 -3.33
CA LEU A 23 -15.24 -0.58 -3.75
C LEU A 23 -15.91 -0.99 -5.08
N SER A 24 -16.52 -0.04 -5.78
CA SER A 24 -17.12 -0.29 -7.09
C SER A 24 -16.09 -0.71 -8.12
N GLU A 25 -16.53 -1.44 -9.14
CA GLU A 25 -15.67 -1.82 -10.26
C GLU A 25 -14.98 -0.62 -10.90
N LYS A 26 -15.69 0.51 -11.00
CA LYS A 26 -15.15 1.77 -11.52
C LYS A 26 -13.93 2.24 -10.71
N GLU A 27 -13.99 2.22 -9.38
CA GLU A 27 -12.88 2.64 -8.52
C GLU A 27 -11.72 1.62 -8.56
N VAL A 28 -12.03 0.33 -8.64
CA VAL A 28 -11.02 -0.72 -8.81
C VAL A 28 -10.27 -0.56 -10.14
N VAL A 29 -10.97 -0.22 -11.23
CA VAL A 29 -10.36 0.05 -12.54
C VAL A 29 -9.43 1.27 -12.48
N LYS A 30 -9.81 2.35 -11.80
CA LYS A 30 -8.95 3.53 -11.58
C LYS A 30 -7.66 3.15 -10.86
N ALA A 31 -7.76 2.41 -9.74
CA ALA A 31 -6.60 1.96 -8.98
C ALA A 31 -5.69 1.06 -9.81
N ARG A 32 -6.26 0.13 -10.57
CA ARG A 32 -5.50 -0.75 -11.47
C ARG A 32 -4.77 0.02 -12.56
N ASN A 33 -5.45 0.95 -13.22
CA ASN A 33 -4.87 1.77 -14.29
C ASN A 33 -3.75 2.66 -13.76
N PHE A 34 -3.93 3.26 -12.58
CA PHE A 34 -2.89 4.02 -11.91
C PHE A 34 -1.64 3.16 -11.67
N HIS A 35 -1.77 1.98 -11.06
CA HIS A 35 -0.61 1.11 -10.82
C HIS A 35 0.04 0.63 -12.12
N LYS A 36 -0.76 0.32 -13.15
CA LYS A 36 -0.24 -0.07 -14.48
C LYS A 36 0.54 1.04 -15.17
N SER A 37 0.35 2.29 -14.80
CA SER A 37 1.09 3.42 -15.38
C SER A 37 2.53 3.56 -14.87
N PHE A 38 2.89 2.86 -13.79
CA PHE A 38 4.29 2.85 -13.30
C PHE A 38 5.19 2.02 -14.23
N PRO A 39 6.37 2.52 -14.60
CA PRO A 39 7.34 1.75 -15.40
C PRO A 39 7.76 0.41 -14.77
N GLN A 40 7.68 0.30 -13.44
CA GLN A 40 8.04 -0.90 -12.70
C GLN A 40 6.87 -1.88 -12.51
N TYR A 41 5.70 -1.59 -13.11
CA TYR A 41 4.54 -2.46 -12.94
C TYR A 41 4.71 -3.76 -13.72
N GLU A 42 4.54 -4.86 -12.98
CA GLU A 42 4.45 -6.21 -13.54
C GLU A 42 3.28 -6.95 -12.91
N GLU A 43 2.68 -7.88 -13.65
CA GLU A 43 1.70 -8.79 -13.08
C GLU A 43 2.44 -9.84 -12.25
N THR A 44 2.16 -9.86 -10.95
CA THR A 44 2.77 -10.84 -10.05
C THR A 44 2.24 -12.24 -10.34
N PRO A 45 3.05 -13.30 -10.13
CA PRO A 45 2.65 -14.68 -10.41
C PRO A 45 1.43 -15.13 -9.61
N LEU A 46 0.61 -15.98 -10.22
CA LEU A 46 -0.38 -16.82 -9.53
C LEU A 46 0.10 -18.27 -9.63
N VAL A 47 0.52 -18.84 -8.51
CA VAL A 47 1.12 -20.17 -8.45
C VAL A 47 0.11 -21.18 -7.91
N SER A 48 -0.06 -22.31 -8.60
CA SER A 48 -0.83 -23.46 -8.08
C SER A 48 0.07 -24.38 -7.26
N LEU A 49 -0.36 -24.71 -6.05
CA LEU A 49 0.33 -25.65 -5.16
C LEU A 49 -0.36 -27.03 -5.21
N GLU A 50 -0.26 -27.70 -6.34
CA GLU A 50 -0.97 -28.95 -6.63
C GLU A 50 -0.67 -30.04 -5.59
N LYS A 51 0.62 -30.31 -5.31
CA LYS A 51 1.01 -31.33 -4.33
C LYS A 51 0.46 -31.04 -2.93
N LEU A 52 0.45 -29.79 -2.50
CA LEU A 52 -0.09 -29.40 -1.20
C LEU A 52 -1.63 -29.56 -1.18
N SER A 53 -2.31 -29.25 -2.27
CA SER A 53 -3.77 -29.44 -2.36
C SER A 53 -4.15 -30.91 -2.33
N GLU A 54 -3.40 -31.79 -2.99
CA GLU A 54 -3.57 -33.23 -2.94
C GLU A 54 -3.37 -33.78 -1.52
N GLU A 55 -2.26 -33.38 -0.86
CA GLU A 55 -1.95 -33.80 0.51
C GLU A 55 -3.02 -33.37 1.52
N LEU A 56 -3.57 -32.19 1.36
CA LEU A 56 -4.61 -31.66 2.24
C LEU A 56 -6.05 -32.07 1.83
N GLY A 57 -6.22 -32.75 0.70
CA GLY A 57 -7.52 -33.18 0.21
C GLY A 57 -8.47 -32.02 -0.14
N VAL A 58 -7.95 -30.90 -0.64
CA VAL A 58 -8.74 -29.74 -1.09
C VAL A 58 -8.70 -29.59 -2.60
N ALA A 59 -9.71 -28.92 -3.17
CA ALA A 59 -9.86 -28.77 -4.62
C ALA A 59 -8.70 -28.00 -5.29
N GLY A 60 -8.04 -27.09 -4.59
CA GLY A 60 -6.89 -26.35 -5.08
C GLY A 60 -6.40 -25.34 -4.06
N ILE A 61 -5.10 -25.04 -4.11
CA ILE A 61 -4.43 -23.98 -3.33
C ILE A 61 -3.67 -23.10 -4.31
N TYR A 62 -3.99 -21.81 -4.31
CA TYR A 62 -3.39 -20.85 -5.20
C TYR A 62 -2.75 -19.72 -4.40
N ILE A 63 -1.51 -19.38 -4.73
CA ILE A 63 -0.76 -18.29 -4.10
C ILE A 63 -0.57 -17.16 -5.12
N LYS A 64 -1.12 -15.98 -4.81
CA LYS A 64 -0.76 -14.75 -5.50
C LYS A 64 0.53 -14.22 -4.91
N ASP A 65 1.64 -14.38 -5.64
CA ASP A 65 2.97 -14.09 -5.11
C ASP A 65 3.32 -12.60 -5.24
N GLU A 66 3.00 -11.84 -4.22
CA GLU A 66 3.28 -10.41 -4.13
C GLU A 66 4.74 -10.09 -3.72
N SER A 67 5.63 -11.08 -3.60
CA SER A 67 7.06 -10.83 -3.39
C SER A 67 7.71 -10.10 -4.58
N TYR A 68 7.13 -10.23 -5.76
CA TYR A 68 7.57 -9.54 -6.97
C TYR A 68 7.07 -8.09 -7.10
N ARG A 69 6.13 -7.65 -6.25
CA ARG A 69 5.48 -6.35 -6.38
C ARG A 69 6.48 -5.20 -6.29
N PHE A 70 6.73 -4.51 -7.41
CA PHE A 70 7.63 -3.36 -7.52
C PHE A 70 9.04 -3.58 -6.96
N GLY A 71 9.49 -4.83 -6.81
CA GLY A 71 10.76 -5.17 -6.16
C GLY A 71 10.78 -4.96 -4.64
N LEU A 72 9.63 -4.70 -4.01
CA LEU A 72 9.54 -4.39 -2.58
C LEU A 72 9.26 -5.61 -1.68
N ASN A 73 9.07 -6.77 -2.28
CA ASN A 73 8.76 -8.02 -1.56
C ASN A 73 7.50 -7.91 -0.66
N ALA A 74 6.52 -7.07 -1.05
CA ALA A 74 5.28 -6.86 -0.30
C ALA A 74 4.23 -6.12 -1.13
N PHE A 75 2.95 -6.42 -0.92
CA PHE A 75 1.82 -5.78 -1.60
C PHE A 75 1.38 -4.43 -0.99
N LYS A 76 1.82 -4.08 0.22
CA LYS A 76 1.34 -2.91 0.97
C LYS A 76 1.58 -1.57 0.25
N VAL A 77 2.52 -1.54 -0.67
CA VAL A 77 2.76 -0.39 -1.55
C VAL A 77 1.53 -0.01 -2.38
N LEU A 78 0.68 -0.98 -2.79
CA LEU A 78 -0.49 -0.71 -3.63
C LEU A 78 -1.47 0.24 -2.95
N GLY A 79 -1.85 -0.02 -1.69
CA GLY A 79 -2.76 0.87 -0.96
C GLY A 79 -2.14 2.23 -0.68
N GLY A 80 -0.88 2.25 -0.22
CA GLY A 80 -0.16 3.48 0.08
C GLY A 80 0.01 4.38 -1.15
N SER A 81 0.48 3.82 -2.26
CA SER A 81 0.69 4.59 -3.49
C SER A 81 -0.58 5.17 -4.07
N TYR A 82 -1.67 4.40 -4.07
CA TYR A 82 -2.95 4.90 -4.56
C TYR A 82 -3.52 6.00 -3.67
N ALA A 83 -3.45 5.85 -2.34
CA ALA A 83 -3.89 6.87 -1.40
C ALA A 83 -3.10 8.18 -1.55
N MET A 84 -1.76 8.09 -1.66
CA MET A 84 -0.91 9.25 -1.89
C MET A 84 -1.23 9.94 -3.22
N ALA A 85 -1.38 9.18 -4.30
CA ALA A 85 -1.71 9.72 -5.61
C ALA A 85 -3.10 10.37 -5.63
N LYS A 86 -4.11 9.80 -4.98
CA LYS A 86 -5.41 10.44 -4.81
C LYS A 86 -5.31 11.76 -4.07
N TYR A 87 -4.54 11.81 -3.00
CA TYR A 87 -4.31 13.07 -2.28
C TYR A 87 -3.68 14.15 -3.18
N LEU A 88 -2.67 13.78 -3.99
CA LEU A 88 -2.06 14.71 -4.93
C LEU A 88 -3.06 15.16 -6.01
N ALA A 89 -3.89 14.25 -6.51
CA ALA A 89 -4.94 14.56 -7.47
C ALA A 89 -5.97 15.56 -6.90
N GLU A 90 -6.41 15.34 -5.67
CA GLU A 90 -7.30 16.27 -4.95
C GLU A 90 -6.67 17.66 -4.80
N ARG A 91 -5.39 17.74 -4.49
CA ARG A 91 -4.64 19.01 -4.41
C ARG A 91 -4.59 19.76 -5.74
N LEU A 92 -4.59 19.03 -6.85
CA LEU A 92 -4.62 19.56 -8.22
C LEU A 92 -6.05 19.80 -8.74
N GLY A 93 -7.08 19.49 -7.96
CA GLY A 93 -8.47 19.57 -8.40
C GLY A 93 -8.83 18.63 -9.56
N LYS A 94 -8.13 17.49 -9.67
CA LYS A 94 -8.28 16.52 -10.78
C LYS A 94 -8.72 15.14 -10.27
N ASP A 95 -9.36 14.36 -11.15
CA ASP A 95 -9.59 12.93 -10.85
C ASP A 95 -8.29 12.13 -11.09
N ILE A 96 -8.05 11.12 -10.26
CA ILE A 96 -6.85 10.28 -10.38
C ILE A 96 -6.72 9.60 -11.75
N SER A 97 -7.81 9.34 -12.44
CA SER A 97 -7.81 8.77 -13.80
C SER A 97 -7.17 9.68 -14.85
N GLU A 98 -7.06 10.99 -14.56
CA GLU A 98 -6.43 11.98 -15.43
C GLU A 98 -4.92 12.10 -15.20
N LEU A 99 -4.41 11.44 -14.15
CA LEU A 99 -3.07 11.59 -13.62
C LEU A 99 -2.30 10.25 -13.58
N PRO A 100 -1.99 9.63 -14.74
CA PRO A 100 -1.09 8.50 -14.76
C PRO A 100 0.28 8.90 -14.19
N TYR A 101 1.09 7.91 -13.80
CA TYR A 101 2.40 8.12 -13.15
C TYR A 101 3.24 9.19 -13.86
N GLU A 102 3.42 9.09 -15.17
CA GLU A 102 4.23 10.01 -15.96
C GLU A 102 3.80 11.48 -15.81
N LYS A 103 2.48 11.70 -15.77
CA LYS A 103 1.93 13.05 -15.57
C LYS A 103 2.14 13.55 -14.15
N LEU A 104 1.93 12.67 -13.14
CA LEU A 104 2.14 13.02 -11.73
C LEU A 104 3.59 13.44 -11.42
N VAL A 105 4.57 12.90 -12.14
CA VAL A 105 5.99 13.22 -11.93
C VAL A 105 6.53 14.32 -12.87
N SER A 106 5.66 14.90 -13.71
CA SER A 106 6.05 15.99 -14.63
C SER A 106 6.49 17.24 -13.86
N GLU A 107 7.33 18.06 -14.51
CA GLU A 107 7.77 19.33 -13.96
C GLU A 107 6.60 20.30 -13.71
N GLU A 108 5.59 20.29 -14.59
CA GLU A 108 4.37 21.08 -14.43
C GLU A 108 3.66 20.77 -13.09
N VAL A 109 3.39 19.49 -12.86
CA VAL A 109 2.73 19.03 -11.64
C VAL A 109 3.62 19.25 -10.41
N ARG A 110 4.93 19.05 -10.55
CA ARG A 110 5.89 19.30 -9.48
C ARG A 110 5.91 20.77 -9.04
N ASN A 111 5.89 21.68 -9.99
CA ASN A 111 5.87 23.13 -9.71
C ASN A 111 4.55 23.57 -9.08
N GLU A 112 3.42 22.97 -9.49
CA GLU A 112 2.10 23.29 -8.95
C GLU A 112 1.93 22.76 -7.51
N LEU A 113 2.36 21.51 -7.24
CA LEU A 113 2.23 20.89 -5.91
C LEU A 113 3.26 21.37 -4.89
N GLY A 114 4.46 21.71 -5.34
CA GLY A 114 5.61 21.97 -4.48
C GLY A 114 6.06 20.70 -3.72
N ASP A 115 6.72 20.92 -2.58
CA ASP A 115 7.20 19.85 -1.69
C ASP A 115 6.09 19.42 -0.72
N ILE A 116 5.68 18.16 -0.84
CA ILE A 116 4.76 17.53 0.10
C ILE A 116 5.51 16.44 0.85
N THR A 117 5.31 16.36 2.17
CA THR A 117 5.91 15.33 3.01
C THR A 117 4.83 14.42 3.55
N PHE A 118 4.95 13.13 3.28
CA PHE A 118 4.04 12.10 3.78
C PHE A 118 4.62 11.47 5.06
N TYR A 119 3.85 11.50 6.13
CA TYR A 119 4.22 10.91 7.41
C TYR A 119 3.50 9.59 7.63
N THR A 120 4.20 8.60 8.17
CA THR A 120 3.59 7.32 8.56
C THR A 120 4.30 6.69 9.74
N ALA A 121 3.60 5.79 10.43
CA ALA A 121 4.20 4.90 11.42
C ALA A 121 4.10 3.45 10.95
N THR A 122 5.15 2.66 11.17
CA THR A 122 5.25 1.28 10.67
C THR A 122 6.29 0.46 11.41
N ASP A 123 6.12 -0.85 11.35
CA ASP A 123 7.17 -1.81 11.73
C ASP A 123 7.99 -2.37 10.54
N GLY A 124 7.70 -1.90 9.28
CA GLY A 124 8.46 -2.37 8.12
C GLY A 124 7.83 -2.10 6.74
N ASN A 125 7.20 -3.10 6.15
CA ASN A 125 6.80 -3.09 4.72
C ASN A 125 5.85 -1.97 4.30
N HIS A 126 4.97 -1.52 5.20
CA HIS A 126 4.09 -0.38 4.90
C HIS A 126 4.93 0.91 4.74
N GLY A 127 5.80 1.21 5.70
CA GLY A 127 6.65 2.39 5.62
C GLY A 127 7.61 2.35 4.44
N ARG A 128 8.17 1.18 4.10
CA ARG A 128 8.97 1.02 2.89
C ARG A 128 8.16 1.36 1.64
N GLY A 129 6.91 0.87 1.57
CA GLY A 129 6.00 1.19 0.45
C GLY A 129 5.69 2.68 0.34
N ILE A 130 5.48 3.39 1.47
CA ILE A 130 5.28 4.85 1.48
C ILE A 130 6.56 5.59 1.05
N ALA A 131 7.73 5.20 1.58
CA ALA A 131 9.00 5.80 1.21
C ALA A 131 9.32 5.63 -0.28
N TRP A 132 9.19 4.42 -0.81
CA TRP A 132 9.34 4.14 -2.24
C TRP A 132 8.38 4.99 -3.08
N THR A 133 7.10 5.05 -2.68
CA THR A 133 6.10 5.83 -3.42
C THR A 133 6.42 7.31 -3.40
N ALA A 134 6.80 7.87 -2.25
CA ALA A 134 7.17 9.29 -2.14
C ALA A 134 8.34 9.61 -3.09
N ASN A 135 9.39 8.77 -3.08
CA ASN A 135 10.49 8.89 -4.03
C ASN A 135 9.99 8.87 -5.48
N LYS A 136 9.19 7.87 -5.87
CA LYS A 136 8.67 7.74 -7.24
C LYS A 136 7.80 8.93 -7.65
N LEU A 137 7.03 9.50 -6.74
CA LEU A 137 6.18 10.67 -6.99
C LEU A 137 6.92 12.00 -6.76
N ARG A 138 8.26 11.98 -6.60
CA ARG A 138 9.10 13.17 -6.39
C ARG A 138 8.67 13.99 -5.17
N GLN A 139 8.21 13.30 -4.13
CA GLN A 139 7.77 13.85 -2.85
C GLN A 139 8.66 13.36 -1.70
N LYS A 140 8.43 13.83 -0.49
CA LYS A 140 9.20 13.47 0.70
C LYS A 140 8.43 12.50 1.59
N SER A 141 9.16 11.70 2.38
CA SER A 141 8.56 10.84 3.39
C SER A 141 9.29 10.88 4.71
N VAL A 142 8.52 10.77 5.80
CA VAL A 142 9.03 10.58 7.17
C VAL A 142 8.34 9.37 7.77
N VAL A 143 9.13 8.41 8.24
CA VAL A 143 8.65 7.13 8.73
C VAL A 143 9.10 6.92 10.18
N TYR A 144 8.14 6.86 11.09
CA TYR A 144 8.40 6.53 12.48
C TYR A 144 8.18 5.04 12.73
N MET A 145 9.18 4.40 13.35
CA MET A 145 9.10 3.00 13.73
C MET A 145 8.98 2.86 15.25
N PRO A 146 8.16 1.94 15.76
CA PRO A 146 8.05 1.74 17.19
C PRO A 146 9.34 1.17 17.77
N LYS A 147 9.51 1.35 19.08
CA LYS A 147 10.60 0.74 19.85
C LYS A 147 10.66 -0.77 19.64
N GLY A 148 11.86 -1.28 19.46
CA GLY A 148 12.10 -2.71 19.21
C GLY A 148 11.98 -3.15 17.76
N SER A 149 11.71 -2.24 16.82
CA SER A 149 11.77 -2.54 15.40
C SER A 149 13.17 -3.00 14.97
N ALA A 150 13.23 -3.97 14.06
CA ALA A 150 14.51 -4.51 13.61
C ALA A 150 15.27 -3.50 12.71
N LEU A 151 16.57 -3.33 12.96
CA LEU A 151 17.44 -2.43 12.18
C LEU A 151 17.46 -2.74 10.68
N VAL A 152 17.35 -4.02 10.30
CA VAL A 152 17.26 -4.40 8.89
C VAL A 152 16.04 -3.78 8.19
N ARG A 153 14.91 -3.62 8.90
CA ARG A 153 13.72 -2.98 8.36
C ARG A 153 13.89 -1.47 8.24
N LEU A 154 14.53 -0.84 9.23
CA LEU A 154 14.90 0.58 9.15
C LEU A 154 15.82 0.84 7.94
N ASN A 155 16.86 0.02 7.78
CA ASN A 155 17.80 0.15 6.67
C ASN A 155 17.12 -0.03 5.31
N ASN A 156 16.15 -0.95 5.19
CA ASN A 156 15.36 -1.13 3.97
C ASN A 156 14.49 0.09 3.63
N ILE A 157 14.04 0.84 4.63
CA ILE A 157 13.29 2.10 4.40
C ILE A 157 14.26 3.21 4.00
N LEU A 158 15.38 3.35 4.71
CA LEU A 158 16.40 4.36 4.41
C LEU A 158 17.11 4.15 3.07
N ALA A 159 17.07 2.93 2.52
CA ALA A 159 17.57 2.64 1.18
C ALA A 159 16.69 3.22 0.06
N GLU A 160 15.44 3.58 0.36
CA GLU A 160 14.59 4.31 -0.59
C GLU A 160 15.05 5.79 -0.60
N GLU A 161 15.47 6.27 -1.74
CA GLU A 161 16.04 7.63 -1.90
C GLU A 161 15.06 8.70 -1.42
N GLY A 162 15.55 9.67 -0.65
CA GLY A 162 14.72 10.74 -0.08
C GLY A 162 13.89 10.35 1.15
N ALA A 163 13.98 9.10 1.61
CA ALA A 163 13.29 8.66 2.82
C ALA A 163 14.00 9.15 4.08
N ASN A 164 13.22 9.66 5.04
CA ASN A 164 13.66 9.87 6.42
C ASN A 164 12.94 8.88 7.32
N ALA A 165 13.68 8.08 8.07
CA ALA A 165 13.10 7.08 8.96
C ALA A 165 13.88 6.97 10.26
N SER A 166 13.18 6.71 11.36
CA SER A 166 13.80 6.52 12.67
C SER A 166 13.02 5.53 13.52
N ILE A 167 13.73 4.76 14.35
CA ILE A 167 13.12 3.99 15.43
C ILE A 167 12.95 4.93 16.62
N THR A 168 11.72 5.06 17.10
CA THR A 168 11.36 5.89 18.26
C THR A 168 11.44 5.07 19.56
N GLU A 169 11.37 5.75 20.69
CA GLU A 169 11.18 5.09 22.00
C GLU A 169 9.70 4.80 22.30
N LEU A 170 8.81 5.03 21.35
CA LEU A 170 7.36 4.91 21.48
C LEU A 170 6.88 3.50 21.14
N ASN A 171 5.73 3.09 21.68
CA ASN A 171 4.96 1.97 21.16
C ASN A 171 4.34 2.32 19.81
N TYR A 172 3.70 1.33 19.14
CA TYR A 172 3.13 1.52 17.82
C TYR A 172 2.06 2.62 17.76
N ASP A 173 1.12 2.61 18.72
CA ASP A 173 0.01 3.56 18.75
C ASP A 173 0.48 5.00 18.97
N ASP A 174 1.49 5.19 19.82
CA ASP A 174 2.09 6.50 20.06
C ASP A 174 2.94 6.97 18.88
N ALA A 175 3.61 6.06 18.15
CA ALA A 175 4.29 6.38 16.91
C ALA A 175 3.28 6.82 15.81
N VAL A 176 2.09 6.19 15.73
CA VAL A 176 0.99 6.63 14.86
C VAL A 176 0.51 8.03 15.25
N ARG A 177 0.31 8.31 16.53
CA ARG A 177 -0.07 9.65 17.01
C ARG A 177 0.99 10.71 16.72
N LEU A 178 2.27 10.33 16.78
CA LEU A 178 3.37 11.21 16.39
C LEU A 178 3.35 11.55 14.91
N ALA A 179 3.08 10.55 14.05
CA ALA A 179 2.97 10.74 12.61
C ALA A 179 1.76 11.60 12.19
N ALA A 180 0.73 11.68 13.04
CA ALA A 180 -0.50 12.44 12.78
C ALA A 180 -0.44 13.91 13.23
N LYS A 181 0.62 14.35 13.92
CA LYS A 181 0.85 15.74 14.35
C LYS A 181 1.52 16.58 13.27
#